data_81033841c890fa989b9a21dd9f3f2fd1
#
_entry.id   81033841c890fa989b9a21dd9f3f2fd1
#
_cell.length_a   1.000
_cell.length_b   1.000
_cell.length_c   1.000
_cell.angle_alpha   90.00
_cell.angle_beta   90.00
_cell.angle_gamma   90.00
#
_symmetry.space_group_name_H-M   'P 1'
#
loop_
_entity.id
_entity.type
_entity.pdbx_description
1 polymer ?
#
loop_
_entity_poly.entity_id
_entity_poly.type
_entity_poly.pdbx_seq_one_letter_code
_entity_poly.pdbx_strand_id
1 'polypeptide(L)'
;FVYSTKIGNNTSLRFVNFGFNYHKSKNFNRLFASGGNLTGGLSQTWQMANMMGVYMDEVGVPEADTGNELDEIYNSNNPYDVNRYDAPYLGVMGIRTNLLGVNSENKLIGWDGLGNKYTSREEGGIHQYDFNVAFNFQDRFYLGLTLGAYDVNYNRSSYYTEDVAYGADEGFYELNNWFETRGSGIDLKLGTVVRPFEDSPFRIGFAIHTPTWYNLSDYHSADLYSDVTFNYQDGTSEQLKTEEFTPDYVK
;
A
#
# COMPACT_ATOMS: atom_id res chain seq x y z
N PHE A 1 -9.64 31.92 1.04
CA PHE A 1 -10.71 32.94 1.18
C PHE A 1 -10.85 33.33 2.64
N VAL A 2 -10.98 34.64 2.91
CA VAL A 2 -11.24 35.17 4.25
C VAL A 2 -12.36 36.20 4.15
N TYR A 3 -13.35 36.09 5.04
CA TYR A 3 -14.42 37.08 5.21
C TYR A 3 -14.37 37.63 6.63
N SER A 4 -14.31 38.94 6.77
CA SER A 4 -14.26 39.63 8.05
C SER A 4 -15.52 40.47 8.25
N THR A 5 -16.20 40.29 9.39
CA THR A 5 -17.34 41.09 9.76
C THR A 5 -17.11 41.85 11.06
N LYS A 6 -17.41 43.12 11.07
CA LYS A 6 -17.34 44.00 12.25
C LYS A 6 -18.63 43.87 13.05
N ILE A 7 -18.54 43.53 14.33
CA ILE A 7 -19.71 43.38 15.20
C ILE A 7 -20.08 44.72 15.84
N GLY A 8 -19.09 45.49 16.33
CA GLY A 8 -19.34 46.82 16.89
C GLY A 8 -18.08 47.49 17.39
N ASN A 9 -18.18 48.83 17.62
CA ASN A 9 -17.06 49.60 18.16
C ASN A 9 -17.01 49.59 19.69
N ASN A 10 -18.18 49.41 20.34
CA ASN A 10 -18.34 49.50 21.81
C ASN A 10 -18.63 48.16 22.45
N THR A 11 -18.49 47.05 21.70
CA THR A 11 -18.67 45.69 22.18
C THR A 11 -17.30 45.07 22.49
N SER A 12 -17.26 44.13 23.43
CA SER A 12 -16.02 43.38 23.72
C SER A 12 -15.57 42.59 22.50
N LEU A 13 -16.49 41.95 21.78
CA LEU A 13 -16.24 41.31 20.51
C LEU A 13 -16.31 42.34 19.37
N ARG A 14 -15.19 42.64 18.72
CA ARG A 14 -15.08 43.63 17.66
C ARG A 14 -15.23 43.04 16.26
N PHE A 15 -14.59 41.95 16.01
CA PHE A 15 -14.60 41.29 14.71
C PHE A 15 -14.76 39.78 14.84
N VAL A 16 -15.45 39.19 13.86
CA VAL A 16 -15.44 37.77 13.58
C VAL A 16 -14.94 37.57 12.15
N ASN A 17 -13.98 36.69 12.00
CA ASN A 17 -13.40 36.33 10.72
C ASN A 17 -13.69 34.90 10.41
N PHE A 18 -14.11 34.60 9.18
CA PHE A 18 -14.28 33.29 8.63
C PHE A 18 -13.22 33.06 7.55
N GLY A 19 -12.56 31.94 7.59
CA GLY A 19 -11.56 31.57 6.60
C GLY A 19 -11.83 30.19 6.03
N PHE A 20 -11.54 30.04 4.76
CA PHE A 20 -11.45 28.75 4.09
C PHE A 20 -10.12 28.69 3.36
N ASN A 21 -9.41 27.60 3.57
CA ASN A 21 -8.17 27.30 2.88
C ASN A 21 -8.23 25.89 2.29
N TYR A 22 -7.68 25.74 1.11
CA TYR A 22 -7.46 24.47 0.45
C TYR A 22 -6.01 24.38 0.01
N HIS A 23 -5.38 23.23 0.27
CA HIS A 23 -4.09 22.92 -0.31
C HIS A 23 -3.89 21.39 -0.41
N LYS A 24 -3.06 20.98 -1.35
CA LYS A 24 -2.58 19.61 -1.44
C LYS A 24 -1.40 19.45 -0.48
N SER A 25 -1.64 18.82 0.67
CA SER A 25 -0.63 18.65 1.73
C SER A 25 0.43 17.60 1.38
N LYS A 26 0.06 16.60 0.56
CA LYS A 26 0.98 15.56 0.05
C LYS A 26 0.67 15.24 -1.41
N ASN A 27 1.71 15.07 -2.21
CA ASN A 27 1.64 14.56 -3.57
C ASN A 27 2.38 13.22 -3.64
N PHE A 28 1.72 12.17 -4.15
CA PHE A 28 2.27 10.82 -4.27
C PHE A 28 2.77 10.50 -5.67
N ASN A 29 2.55 11.38 -6.66
CA ASN A 29 2.90 11.09 -8.04
C ASN A 29 4.39 10.76 -8.17
N ARG A 30 4.66 9.52 -8.54
CA ARG A 30 6.00 8.97 -8.71
C ARG A 30 5.98 7.88 -9.77
N LEU A 31 6.99 7.87 -10.61
CA LEU A 31 7.31 6.76 -11.49
C LEU A 31 8.67 6.20 -11.11
N PHE A 32 8.74 4.89 -10.94
CA PHE A 32 9.97 4.18 -10.63
C PHE A 32 10.14 3.02 -11.61
N ALA A 33 11.37 2.82 -12.09
CA ALA A 33 11.73 1.67 -12.91
C ALA A 33 13.12 1.18 -12.50
N SER A 34 13.28 -0.12 -12.43
CA SER A 34 14.54 -0.79 -12.17
C SER A 34 14.56 -2.14 -12.89
N GLY A 35 15.74 -2.72 -13.01
CA GLY A 35 15.91 -4.05 -13.59
C GLY A 35 17.38 -4.37 -13.77
N GLY A 36 17.67 -5.63 -13.98
CA GLY A 36 19.04 -6.11 -14.18
C GLY A 36 19.12 -7.61 -14.21
N ASN A 37 20.33 -8.09 -14.41
CA ASN A 37 20.64 -9.52 -14.34
C ASN A 37 20.66 -9.96 -12.87
N LEU A 38 20.04 -11.10 -12.59
CA LEU A 38 20.08 -11.76 -11.30
C LEU A 38 21.18 -12.82 -11.29
N THR A 39 21.81 -13.03 -10.16
CA THR A 39 22.88 -14.00 -9.98
C THR A 39 22.76 -14.72 -8.63
N GLY A 40 23.31 -15.94 -8.55
CA GLY A 40 23.36 -16.67 -7.30
C GLY A 40 22.02 -17.21 -6.80
N GLY A 41 21.11 -17.56 -7.69
CA GLY A 41 19.81 -18.11 -7.32
C GLY A 41 18.83 -17.07 -6.74
N LEU A 42 19.13 -15.80 -6.88
CA LEU A 42 18.24 -14.72 -6.45
C LEU A 42 17.03 -14.71 -7.37
N SER A 43 15.83 -14.88 -6.80
CA SER A 43 14.56 -14.81 -7.52
C SER A 43 13.43 -14.49 -6.54
N GLN A 44 12.38 -13.85 -7.04
CA GLN A 44 11.16 -13.67 -6.26
C GLN A 44 10.45 -15.00 -6.00
N THR A 45 10.59 -15.99 -6.89
CA THR A 45 10.01 -17.33 -6.70
C THR A 45 10.55 -18.01 -5.45
N TRP A 46 11.87 -17.87 -5.14
CA TRP A 46 12.44 -18.36 -3.89
C TRP A 46 11.89 -17.64 -2.65
N GLN A 47 11.54 -16.36 -2.77
CA GLN A 47 10.85 -15.66 -1.68
C GLN A 47 9.42 -16.18 -1.50
N MET A 48 8.70 -16.45 -2.59
CA MET A 48 7.39 -17.09 -2.55
C MET A 48 7.48 -18.48 -1.88
N ALA A 49 8.48 -19.28 -2.26
CA ALA A 49 8.72 -20.59 -1.65
C ALA A 49 9.01 -20.48 -0.14
N ASN A 50 9.86 -19.55 0.27
CA ASN A 50 10.16 -19.31 1.68
C ASN A 50 8.91 -18.89 2.47
N MET A 51 8.07 -18.01 1.92
CA MET A 51 6.83 -17.59 2.58
C MET A 51 5.87 -18.76 2.75
N MET A 52 5.75 -19.63 1.72
CA MET A 52 4.95 -20.85 1.82
C MET A 52 5.54 -21.86 2.81
N GLY A 53 6.87 -22.01 2.88
CA GLY A 53 7.53 -22.84 3.87
C GLY A 53 7.22 -22.41 5.31
N VAL A 54 7.31 -21.11 5.59
CA VAL A 54 6.92 -20.57 6.90
C VAL A 54 5.46 -20.84 7.23
N TYR A 55 4.57 -20.62 6.26
CA TYR A 55 3.14 -20.92 6.42
C TYR A 55 2.91 -22.40 6.74
N MET A 56 3.53 -23.31 5.99
CA MET A 56 3.39 -24.77 6.20
C MET A 56 3.90 -25.19 7.58
N ASP A 57 5.02 -24.63 8.04
CA ASP A 57 5.55 -24.85 9.39
C ASP A 57 4.58 -24.35 10.47
N GLU A 58 3.97 -23.19 10.29
CA GLU A 58 3.02 -22.60 11.24
C GLU A 58 1.72 -23.40 11.35
N VAL A 59 1.22 -23.94 10.24
CA VAL A 59 0.02 -24.80 10.24
C VAL A 59 0.33 -26.27 10.51
N GLY A 60 1.60 -26.63 10.66
CA GLY A 60 2.05 -27.95 11.07
C GLY A 60 2.01 -29.00 9.95
N VAL A 61 2.20 -28.60 8.69
CA VAL A 61 2.34 -29.54 7.55
C VAL A 61 3.71 -30.22 7.64
N PRO A 62 3.77 -31.56 7.77
CA PRO A 62 5.05 -32.27 7.77
C PRO A 62 5.78 -32.13 6.42
N GLU A 63 7.12 -32.09 6.43
CA GLU A 63 7.94 -32.00 5.21
C GLU A 63 7.60 -33.10 4.20
N ALA A 64 7.26 -34.32 4.69
CA ALA A 64 6.85 -35.44 3.84
C ALA A 64 5.53 -35.17 3.08
N ASP A 65 4.70 -34.27 3.55
CA ASP A 65 3.39 -33.95 2.99
C ASP A 65 3.37 -32.64 2.20
N THR A 66 4.52 -31.96 2.07
CA THR A 66 4.62 -30.68 1.36
C THR A 66 4.05 -30.75 -0.07
N GLY A 67 4.39 -31.81 -0.82
CA GLY A 67 3.86 -32.01 -2.18
C GLY A 67 2.33 -32.19 -2.22
N ASN A 68 1.77 -32.92 -1.25
CA ASN A 68 0.32 -33.09 -1.16
C ASN A 68 -0.41 -31.77 -0.88
N GLU A 69 0.17 -30.93 -0.02
CA GLU A 69 -0.37 -29.59 0.30
C GLU A 69 -0.33 -28.67 -0.92
N LEU A 70 0.76 -28.67 -1.70
CA LEU A 70 0.83 -27.94 -2.95
C LEU A 70 -0.26 -28.40 -3.94
N ASP A 71 -0.43 -29.72 -4.10
CA ASP A 71 -1.46 -30.28 -4.98
C ASP A 71 -2.88 -29.90 -4.52
N GLU A 72 -3.12 -29.85 -3.22
CA GLU A 72 -4.40 -29.41 -2.66
C GLU A 72 -4.67 -27.95 -2.97
N ILE A 73 -3.69 -27.07 -2.78
CA ILE A 73 -3.80 -25.62 -3.12
C ILE A 73 -3.97 -25.45 -4.63
N TYR A 74 -3.17 -26.18 -5.44
CA TYR A 74 -3.22 -26.11 -6.90
C TYR A 74 -4.59 -26.47 -7.45
N ASN A 75 -5.24 -27.51 -6.91
CA ASN A 75 -6.53 -28.01 -7.37
C ASN A 75 -7.73 -27.37 -6.65
N SER A 76 -7.52 -26.49 -5.69
CA SER A 76 -8.59 -25.83 -4.94
C SER A 76 -9.42 -24.90 -5.82
N ASN A 77 -10.75 -24.93 -5.65
CA ASN A 77 -11.65 -23.97 -6.27
C ASN A 77 -11.63 -22.59 -5.56
N ASN A 78 -11.11 -22.52 -4.34
CA ASN A 78 -10.96 -21.30 -3.56
C ASN A 78 -9.65 -21.35 -2.77
N PRO A 79 -8.50 -21.19 -3.44
CA PRO A 79 -7.18 -21.32 -2.80
C PRO A 79 -6.85 -20.13 -1.88
N TYR A 80 -7.65 -19.04 -1.90
CA TYR A 80 -7.50 -17.84 -1.07
C TYR A 80 -8.48 -17.79 0.11
N ASP A 81 -9.10 -18.92 0.46
CA ASP A 81 -9.99 -18.99 1.62
C ASP A 81 -9.20 -18.92 2.92
N VAL A 82 -9.22 -17.75 3.56
CA VAL A 82 -8.53 -17.48 4.84
C VAL A 82 -8.98 -18.38 5.99
N ASN A 83 -10.17 -19.00 5.91
CA ASN A 83 -10.63 -19.96 6.93
C ASN A 83 -10.02 -21.35 6.74
N ARG A 84 -9.54 -21.63 5.55
CA ARG A 84 -8.96 -22.94 5.21
C ARG A 84 -7.44 -22.85 5.01
N TYR A 85 -6.97 -21.83 4.33
CA TYR A 85 -5.56 -21.78 3.95
C TYR A 85 -4.77 -20.65 4.58
N ASP A 86 -5.34 -19.52 4.90
CA ASP A 86 -4.62 -18.31 5.39
C ASP A 86 -3.17 -18.17 4.87
N ALA A 87 -2.96 -18.69 3.65
CA ALA A 87 -1.66 -18.80 3.01
C ALA A 87 -1.27 -17.46 2.35
N PRO A 88 0.03 -17.14 2.26
CA PRO A 88 0.49 -15.94 1.56
C PRO A 88 0.04 -15.95 0.10
N TYR A 89 -0.71 -14.93 -0.34
CA TYR A 89 -1.30 -14.91 -1.68
C TYR A 89 -0.28 -15.07 -2.80
N LEU A 90 0.94 -14.49 -2.67
CA LEU A 90 2.01 -14.68 -3.65
C LEU A 90 2.49 -16.14 -3.74
N GLY A 91 2.51 -16.85 -2.61
CA GLY A 91 2.83 -18.27 -2.58
C GLY A 91 1.77 -19.09 -3.28
N VAL A 92 0.48 -18.82 -3.00
CA VAL A 92 -0.65 -19.48 -3.70
C VAL A 92 -0.58 -19.22 -5.20
N MET A 93 -0.35 -17.97 -5.63
CA MET A 93 -0.17 -17.65 -7.05
C MET A 93 1.00 -18.41 -7.67
N GLY A 94 2.14 -18.47 -6.97
CA GLY A 94 3.32 -19.21 -7.43
C GLY A 94 3.07 -20.71 -7.61
N ILE A 95 2.28 -21.34 -6.73
CA ILE A 95 1.84 -22.72 -6.88
C ILE A 95 0.93 -22.87 -8.10
N ARG A 96 -0.10 -22.04 -8.20
CA ARG A 96 -1.11 -22.07 -9.26
C ARG A 96 -0.56 -21.80 -10.66
N THR A 97 0.59 -21.14 -10.74
CA THR A 97 1.26 -20.81 -12.00
C THR A 97 2.54 -21.62 -12.26
N ASN A 98 2.73 -22.73 -11.55
CA ASN A 98 3.86 -23.64 -11.71
C ASN A 98 5.25 -22.99 -11.47
N LEU A 99 5.30 -21.92 -10.68
CA LEU A 99 6.54 -21.29 -10.26
C LEU A 99 7.09 -21.84 -8.95
N LEU A 100 6.29 -22.60 -8.21
CA LEU A 100 6.69 -23.34 -7.01
C LEU A 100 6.44 -24.82 -7.20
N GLY A 101 7.35 -25.61 -6.66
CA GLY A 101 7.26 -27.07 -6.68
C GLY A 101 7.98 -27.68 -5.51
N VAL A 102 8.16 -29.00 -5.53
CA VAL A 102 8.97 -29.73 -4.57
C VAL A 102 10.07 -30.49 -5.29
N ASN A 103 11.23 -30.60 -4.64
CA ASN A 103 12.32 -31.43 -5.14
C ASN A 103 12.13 -32.92 -4.74
N SER A 104 13.09 -33.79 -5.11
CA SER A 104 13.07 -35.20 -4.79
C SER A 104 13.09 -35.53 -3.30
N GLU A 105 13.44 -34.57 -2.44
CA GLU A 105 13.42 -34.67 -0.98
C GLU A 105 12.14 -34.10 -0.39
N ASN A 106 11.17 -33.73 -1.22
CA ASN A 106 9.90 -33.12 -0.85
C ASN A 106 10.03 -31.70 -0.23
N LYS A 107 11.16 -31.03 -0.49
CA LYS A 107 11.40 -29.66 -0.06
C LYS A 107 10.88 -28.68 -1.10
N LEU A 108 10.26 -27.61 -0.60
CA LEU A 108 9.73 -26.54 -1.43
C LEU A 108 10.85 -25.83 -2.19
N ILE A 109 10.65 -25.63 -3.47
CA ILE A 109 11.59 -24.96 -4.37
C ILE A 109 10.89 -23.88 -5.20
N GLY A 110 11.65 -22.87 -5.57
CA GLY A 110 11.33 -21.90 -6.61
C GLY A 110 12.27 -22.07 -7.81
N TRP A 111 12.20 -21.14 -8.74
CA TRP A 111 13.07 -21.05 -9.91
C TRP A 111 14.21 -20.05 -9.65
N ASP A 112 15.36 -20.26 -10.27
CA ASP A 112 16.47 -19.30 -10.23
C ASP A 112 16.22 -18.16 -11.21
N GLY A 113 16.42 -16.93 -10.75
CA GLY A 113 16.25 -15.73 -11.58
C GLY A 113 17.47 -15.48 -12.48
N LEU A 114 17.18 -15.17 -13.73
CA LEU A 114 18.21 -14.78 -14.73
C LEU A 114 18.26 -13.28 -14.91
N GLY A 115 17.11 -12.63 -14.94
CA GLY A 115 17.00 -11.19 -15.08
C GLY A 115 15.61 -10.71 -14.74
N ASN A 116 15.50 -9.46 -14.31
CA ASN A 116 14.21 -8.89 -13.95
C ASN A 116 14.03 -7.47 -14.46
N LYS A 117 12.77 -7.05 -14.52
CA LYS A 117 12.36 -5.66 -14.69
C LYS A 117 11.22 -5.36 -13.74
N TYR A 118 11.28 -4.20 -13.13
CA TYR A 118 10.23 -3.69 -12.25
C TYR A 118 9.88 -2.27 -12.64
N THR A 119 8.59 -1.99 -12.76
CA THR A 119 8.06 -0.63 -12.89
C THR A 119 6.95 -0.41 -11.88
N SER A 120 6.88 0.79 -11.33
CA SER A 120 5.84 1.17 -10.39
C SER A 120 5.42 2.61 -10.67
N ARG A 121 4.11 2.82 -10.69
CA ARG A 121 3.47 4.12 -10.80
C ARG A 121 2.62 4.37 -9.58
N GLU A 122 2.93 5.45 -8.89
CA GLU A 122 2.17 5.94 -7.75
C GLU A 122 1.48 7.24 -8.13
N GLU A 123 0.23 7.40 -7.73
CA GLU A 123 -0.58 8.58 -8.04
C GLU A 123 -1.46 8.96 -6.87
N GLY A 124 -1.88 10.24 -6.85
CA GLY A 124 -2.81 10.75 -5.86
C GLY A 124 -2.21 11.80 -4.93
N GLY A 125 -2.76 11.88 -3.73
CA GLY A 125 -2.32 12.86 -2.73
C GLY A 125 -3.24 12.94 -1.54
N ILE A 126 -2.90 13.84 -0.64
CA ILE A 126 -3.74 14.24 0.48
C ILE A 126 -4.16 15.68 0.25
N HIS A 127 -5.47 15.90 0.16
CA HIS A 127 -6.08 17.20 0.03
C HIS A 127 -6.58 17.65 1.39
N GLN A 128 -6.24 18.87 1.78
CA GLN A 128 -6.61 19.47 3.07
C GLN A 128 -7.51 20.67 2.85
N TYR A 129 -8.60 20.70 3.58
CA TYR A 129 -9.60 21.75 3.62
C TYR A 129 -9.67 22.29 5.05
N ASP A 130 -9.25 23.53 5.28
CA ASP A 130 -9.30 24.16 6.59
C ASP A 130 -10.44 25.16 6.66
N PHE A 131 -11.36 24.97 7.59
CA PHE A 131 -12.43 25.90 7.93
C PHE A 131 -12.05 26.63 9.22
N ASN A 132 -11.90 27.93 9.12
CA ASN A 132 -11.39 28.76 10.22
C ASN A 132 -12.47 29.74 10.70
N VAL A 133 -12.56 29.90 12.02
CA VAL A 133 -13.25 31.02 12.63
C VAL A 133 -12.32 31.69 13.63
N ALA A 134 -12.23 33.03 13.57
CA ALA A 134 -11.41 33.79 14.50
C ALA A 134 -12.17 34.97 15.06
N PHE A 135 -11.97 35.19 16.33
CA PHE A 135 -12.62 36.25 17.13
C PHE A 135 -11.57 37.27 17.58
N ASN A 136 -11.92 38.55 17.48
CA ASN A 136 -11.11 39.62 17.99
C ASN A 136 -11.86 40.31 19.14
N PHE A 137 -11.28 40.27 20.32
CA PHE A 137 -11.79 40.91 21.52
C PHE A 137 -10.94 42.14 21.85
N GLN A 138 -11.52 43.32 21.67
CA GLN A 138 -10.94 44.64 22.04
C GLN A 138 -9.54 44.92 21.43
N ASP A 139 -9.20 44.31 20.30
CA ASP A 139 -7.86 44.33 19.66
C ASP A 139 -6.71 43.87 20.58
N ARG A 140 -7.02 43.17 21.64
CA ARG A 140 -6.05 42.68 22.65
C ARG A 140 -6.01 41.14 22.75
N PHE A 141 -7.16 40.49 22.60
CA PHE A 141 -7.25 39.05 22.68
C PHE A 141 -7.87 38.50 21.39
N TYR A 142 -7.18 37.57 20.77
CA TYR A 142 -7.58 36.90 19.54
C TYR A 142 -7.68 35.42 19.79
N LEU A 143 -8.80 34.80 19.42
CA LEU A 143 -9.05 33.38 19.52
C LEU A 143 -9.38 32.86 18.12
N GLY A 144 -8.68 31.81 17.69
CA GLY A 144 -8.91 31.14 16.42
C GLY A 144 -9.18 29.65 16.62
N LEU A 145 -10.15 29.14 15.88
CA LEU A 145 -10.49 27.74 15.79
C LEU A 145 -10.45 27.32 14.33
N THR A 146 -9.80 26.19 14.06
CA THR A 146 -9.75 25.60 12.73
C THR A 146 -10.19 24.15 12.78
N LEU A 147 -11.13 23.77 11.92
CA LEU A 147 -11.47 22.38 11.61
C LEU A 147 -10.77 22.04 10.31
N GLY A 148 -9.85 21.08 10.37
CA GLY A 148 -9.20 20.49 9.20
C GLY A 148 -9.94 19.24 8.76
N ALA A 149 -10.27 19.16 7.46
CA ALA A 149 -10.80 17.97 6.81
C ALA A 149 -9.82 17.52 5.74
N TYR A 150 -9.60 16.22 5.66
CA TYR A 150 -8.64 15.61 4.75
C TYR A 150 -9.32 14.61 3.84
N ASP A 151 -8.95 14.63 2.57
CA ASP A 151 -9.30 13.61 1.59
C ASP A 151 -8.00 12.93 1.14
N VAL A 152 -7.96 11.62 1.31
CA VAL A 152 -6.80 10.77 1.01
C VAL A 152 -7.14 9.89 -0.17
N ASN A 153 -6.31 9.98 -1.21
CA ASN A 153 -6.35 9.09 -2.37
C ASN A 153 -4.91 8.71 -2.72
N TYR A 154 -4.62 7.42 -2.69
CA TYR A 154 -3.34 6.86 -3.08
C TYR A 154 -3.59 5.63 -3.95
N ASN A 155 -3.00 5.61 -5.13
CA ASN A 155 -3.03 4.49 -6.05
C ASN A 155 -1.61 4.10 -6.41
N ARG A 156 -1.32 2.81 -6.40
CA ARG A 156 -0.08 2.24 -6.91
C ARG A 156 -0.39 1.07 -7.83
N SER A 157 0.11 1.14 -9.06
CA SER A 157 0.22 -0.01 -9.95
C SER A 157 1.68 -0.38 -10.12
N SER A 158 1.99 -1.66 -10.08
CA SER A 158 3.34 -2.15 -10.33
C SER A 158 3.31 -3.38 -11.24
N TYR A 159 4.31 -3.46 -12.09
CA TYR A 159 4.57 -4.55 -13.02
C TYR A 159 5.97 -5.07 -12.74
N TYR A 160 6.07 -6.37 -12.53
CA TYR A 160 7.33 -7.09 -12.36
C TYR A 160 7.37 -8.23 -13.37
N THR A 161 8.49 -8.42 -14.04
CA THR A 161 8.77 -9.59 -14.87
C THR A 161 10.13 -10.15 -14.52
N GLU A 162 10.26 -11.45 -14.58
CA GLU A 162 11.50 -12.17 -14.30
C GLU A 162 11.64 -13.35 -15.26
N ASP A 163 12.80 -13.42 -15.89
CA ASP A 163 13.23 -14.60 -16.64
C ASP A 163 13.81 -15.59 -15.62
N VAL A 164 13.38 -16.85 -15.69
CA VAL A 164 13.69 -17.87 -14.69
C VAL A 164 14.19 -19.17 -15.34
N ALA A 165 14.99 -19.94 -14.57
CA ALA A 165 15.45 -21.27 -14.96
C ALA A 165 15.56 -22.19 -13.74
N TYR A 166 15.40 -23.50 -13.97
CA TYR A 166 15.70 -24.53 -12.98
C TYR A 166 16.25 -25.79 -13.67
N GLY A 167 17.55 -26.04 -13.54
CA GLY A 167 18.20 -27.14 -14.28
C GLY A 167 18.18 -26.91 -15.78
N ALA A 168 17.42 -27.74 -16.51
CA ALA A 168 17.23 -27.61 -17.96
C ALA A 168 15.94 -26.85 -18.32
N ASP A 169 15.10 -26.59 -17.33
CA ASP A 169 13.81 -25.90 -17.50
C ASP A 169 14.01 -24.40 -17.54
N GLU A 170 13.19 -23.70 -18.34
CA GLU A 170 13.27 -22.25 -18.51
C GLU A 170 11.89 -21.62 -18.67
N GLY A 171 11.80 -20.33 -18.42
CA GLY A 171 10.57 -19.60 -18.60
C GLY A 171 10.66 -18.15 -18.14
N PHE A 172 9.51 -17.52 -18.04
CA PHE A 172 9.36 -16.20 -17.44
C PHE A 172 8.00 -16.09 -16.76
N TYR A 173 7.87 -15.07 -15.94
CA TYR A 173 6.57 -14.69 -15.40
C TYR A 173 6.43 -13.18 -15.32
N GLU A 174 5.18 -12.76 -15.23
CA GLU A 174 4.75 -11.36 -15.09
C GLU A 174 3.79 -11.26 -13.91
N LEU A 175 4.09 -10.34 -13.00
CA LEU A 175 3.27 -10.06 -11.82
C LEU A 175 2.82 -8.61 -11.85
N ASN A 176 1.52 -8.40 -11.93
CA ASN A 176 0.89 -7.10 -11.74
C ASN A 176 0.30 -7.00 -10.34
N ASN A 177 0.48 -5.85 -9.70
CA ASN A 177 -0.17 -5.54 -8.43
C ASN A 177 -0.82 -4.17 -8.50
N TRP A 178 -2.04 -4.11 -7.96
CA TRP A 178 -2.78 -2.87 -7.76
C TRP A 178 -3.05 -2.69 -6.28
N PHE A 179 -2.74 -1.52 -5.81
CA PHE A 179 -2.99 -1.13 -4.42
C PHE A 179 -3.59 0.27 -4.40
N GLU A 180 -4.66 0.44 -3.65
CA GLU A 180 -5.34 1.71 -3.49
C GLU A 180 -5.69 1.94 -2.03
N THR A 181 -5.41 3.15 -1.53
CA THR A 181 -5.88 3.62 -0.23
C THR A 181 -6.78 4.82 -0.46
N ARG A 182 -8.00 4.75 0.04
CA ARG A 182 -8.95 5.87 0.06
C ARG A 182 -9.46 6.13 1.45
N GLY A 183 -9.79 7.39 1.72
CA GLY A 183 -10.45 7.76 2.95
C GLY A 183 -10.40 9.22 3.27
N SER A 184 -10.79 9.53 4.50
CA SER A 184 -10.86 10.89 4.99
C SER A 184 -10.26 11.00 6.38
N GLY A 185 -9.92 12.23 6.77
CA GLY A 185 -9.42 12.54 8.10
C GLY A 185 -9.96 13.86 8.60
N ILE A 186 -9.90 14.06 9.89
CA ILE A 186 -10.26 15.31 10.55
C ILE A 186 -9.24 15.66 11.63
N ASP A 187 -9.01 16.96 11.83
CA ASP A 187 -8.29 17.50 12.98
C ASP A 187 -8.92 18.79 13.50
N LEU A 188 -8.50 19.21 14.67
CA LEU A 188 -8.92 20.46 15.30
C LEU A 188 -7.68 21.24 15.74
N LYS A 189 -7.66 22.56 15.43
CA LYS A 189 -6.58 23.46 15.81
C LYS A 189 -7.17 24.64 16.57
N LEU A 190 -6.59 24.94 17.73
CA LEU A 190 -6.97 26.07 18.55
C LEU A 190 -5.76 27.00 18.68
N GLY A 191 -5.96 28.28 18.40
CA GLY A 191 -4.91 29.28 18.52
C GLY A 191 -5.40 30.52 19.28
N THR A 192 -4.53 31.11 20.05
CA THR A 192 -4.78 32.40 20.70
C THR A 192 -3.59 33.33 20.57
N VAL A 193 -3.87 34.60 20.44
CA VAL A 193 -2.86 35.67 20.47
C VAL A 193 -3.32 36.72 21.47
N VAL A 194 -2.41 37.10 22.36
CA VAL A 194 -2.65 38.13 23.39
C VAL A 194 -1.70 39.29 23.17
N ARG A 195 -2.22 40.49 23.23
CA ARG A 195 -1.47 41.76 23.29
C ARG A 195 -1.56 42.31 24.71
N PRO A 196 -0.56 42.04 25.59
CA PRO A 196 -0.67 42.35 27.02
C PRO A 196 -0.60 43.84 27.31
N PHE A 197 0.11 44.64 26.49
CA PHE A 197 0.32 46.07 26.71
C PHE A 197 -0.35 46.90 25.60
N GLU A 198 -1.11 47.93 25.95
CA GLU A 198 -1.86 48.74 25.01
C GLU A 198 -0.93 49.52 24.04
N ASP A 199 0.14 50.09 24.59
CA ASP A 199 1.06 50.99 23.87
C ASP A 199 2.23 50.22 23.22
N SER A 200 2.24 48.88 23.30
CA SER A 200 3.30 48.05 22.76
C SER A 200 2.80 47.16 21.59
N PRO A 201 3.58 46.99 20.52
CA PRO A 201 3.30 46.04 19.47
C PRO A 201 3.53 44.60 19.90
N PHE A 202 4.02 44.33 21.11
CA PHE A 202 4.35 43.01 21.63
C PHE A 202 3.11 42.13 21.69
N ARG A 203 3.22 40.90 21.17
CA ARG A 203 2.18 39.90 21.14
C ARG A 203 2.75 38.52 21.53
N ILE A 204 1.96 37.77 22.27
CA ILE A 204 2.27 36.39 22.61
C ILE A 204 1.21 35.49 22.00
N GLY A 205 1.63 34.47 21.25
CA GLY A 205 0.74 33.48 20.64
C GLY A 205 0.95 32.10 21.23
N PHE A 206 -0.14 31.37 21.35
CA PHE A 206 -0.15 29.96 21.71
C PHE A 206 -1.07 29.21 20.75
N ALA A 207 -0.66 28.02 20.32
CA ALA A 207 -1.48 27.13 19.49
C ALA A 207 -1.34 25.67 19.95
N ILE A 208 -2.44 24.97 19.89
CA ILE A 208 -2.52 23.52 20.13
C ILE A 208 -3.26 22.87 18.98
N HIS A 209 -2.76 21.72 18.56
CA HIS A 209 -3.37 20.90 17.52
C HIS A 209 -3.67 19.51 18.07
N THR A 210 -4.80 18.94 17.70
CA THR A 210 -5.07 17.52 17.95
C THR A 210 -4.29 16.67 16.95
N PRO A 211 -4.10 15.38 17.21
CA PRO A 211 -3.79 14.41 16.16
C PRO A 211 -4.86 14.44 15.05
N THR A 212 -4.48 14.08 13.84
CA THR A 212 -5.44 13.84 12.77
C THR A 212 -5.99 12.42 12.89
N TRP A 213 -7.31 12.28 12.95
CA TRP A 213 -7.98 10.98 12.94
C TRP A 213 -8.37 10.65 11.52
N TYR A 214 -7.83 9.53 11.02
CA TYR A 214 -8.11 9.02 9.69
C TYR A 214 -9.02 7.80 9.74
N ASN A 215 -9.92 7.72 8.77
CA ASN A 215 -10.66 6.50 8.43
C ASN A 215 -10.26 6.15 6.99
N LEU A 216 -9.48 5.08 6.83
CA LEU A 216 -8.89 4.66 5.55
C LEU A 216 -9.36 3.25 5.23
N SER A 217 -9.51 2.98 3.94
CA SER A 217 -9.74 1.65 3.39
C SER A 217 -8.67 1.35 2.36
N ASP A 218 -8.08 0.17 2.47
CA ASP A 218 -7.10 -0.36 1.53
C ASP A 218 -7.75 -1.42 0.64
N TYR A 219 -7.46 -1.34 -0.65
CA TYR A 219 -7.86 -2.27 -1.69
C TYR A 219 -6.61 -2.85 -2.33
N HIS A 220 -6.59 -4.14 -2.53
CA HIS A 220 -5.45 -4.81 -3.14
C HIS A 220 -5.94 -5.90 -4.07
N SER A 221 -5.34 -6.00 -5.26
CA SER A 221 -5.47 -7.12 -6.18
C SER A 221 -4.15 -7.37 -6.90
N ALA A 222 -3.96 -8.59 -7.37
CA ALA A 222 -2.81 -8.99 -8.16
C ALA A 222 -3.22 -10.02 -9.22
N ASP A 223 -2.51 -10.02 -10.34
CA ASP A 223 -2.48 -11.13 -11.30
C ASP A 223 -1.05 -11.57 -11.57
N LEU A 224 -0.87 -12.85 -11.77
CA LEU A 224 0.39 -13.46 -12.13
C LEU A 224 0.19 -14.36 -13.34
N TYR A 225 0.94 -14.08 -14.41
CA TYR A 225 1.04 -14.89 -15.61
C TYR A 225 2.40 -15.57 -15.63
N SER A 226 2.45 -16.86 -15.99
CA SER A 226 3.70 -17.59 -16.26
C SER A 226 3.67 -18.31 -17.60
N ASP A 227 4.83 -18.40 -18.20
CA ASP A 227 5.12 -19.21 -19.40
C ASP A 227 6.41 -19.99 -19.13
N VAL A 228 6.27 -21.26 -18.75
CA VAL A 228 7.37 -22.12 -18.33
C VAL A 228 7.43 -23.36 -19.20
N THR A 229 8.65 -23.81 -19.51
CA THR A 229 8.90 -25.00 -20.31
C THR A 229 9.68 -26.01 -19.47
N PHE A 230 9.08 -27.17 -19.27
CA PHE A 230 9.72 -28.31 -18.64
C PHE A 230 10.37 -29.19 -19.70
N ASN A 231 11.64 -29.53 -19.50
CA ASN A 231 12.43 -30.36 -20.42
C ASN A 231 12.73 -31.71 -19.78
N TYR A 232 12.16 -32.78 -20.34
CA TYR A 232 12.29 -34.14 -19.80
C TYR A 232 13.52 -34.87 -20.35
N GLN A 233 14.00 -35.85 -19.57
CA GLN A 233 15.21 -36.61 -19.91
C GLN A 233 15.06 -37.45 -21.19
N ASP A 234 13.84 -37.76 -21.64
CA ASP A 234 13.53 -38.45 -22.88
C ASP A 234 13.62 -37.55 -24.12
N GLY A 235 13.96 -36.29 -23.96
CA GLY A 235 14.06 -35.29 -25.01
C GLY A 235 12.73 -34.63 -25.39
N THR A 236 11.65 -34.93 -24.68
CA THR A 236 10.38 -34.21 -24.83
C THR A 236 10.37 -32.95 -24.00
N SER A 237 9.50 -32.00 -24.34
CA SER A 237 9.28 -30.77 -23.56
C SER A 237 7.80 -30.45 -23.51
N GLU A 238 7.39 -29.86 -22.40
CA GLU A 238 6.03 -29.38 -22.17
C GLU A 238 6.05 -27.91 -21.79
N GLN A 239 5.32 -27.08 -22.54
CA GLN A 239 5.16 -25.65 -22.26
C GLN A 239 3.82 -25.45 -21.56
N LEU A 240 3.85 -24.85 -20.38
CA LEU A 240 2.69 -24.46 -19.59
C LEU A 240 2.56 -22.94 -19.54
N LYS A 241 1.36 -22.45 -19.90
CA LYS A 241 0.97 -21.04 -19.80
C LYS A 241 -0.19 -20.96 -18.83
N THR A 242 0.03 -20.31 -17.72
CA THR A 242 -0.97 -20.22 -16.66
C THR A 242 -1.11 -18.77 -16.19
N GLU A 243 -2.32 -18.43 -15.77
CA GLU A 243 -2.65 -17.12 -15.23
C GLU A 243 -3.50 -17.29 -13.97
N GLU A 244 -3.19 -16.58 -12.93
CA GLU A 244 -3.88 -16.64 -11.65
C GLU A 244 -4.16 -15.22 -11.15
N PHE A 245 -5.37 -15.02 -10.59
CA PHE A 245 -5.85 -13.74 -10.05
C PHE A 245 -6.16 -13.89 -8.58
N THR A 246 -5.72 -12.94 -7.76
CA THR A 246 -6.24 -12.85 -6.40
C THR A 246 -7.67 -12.33 -6.42
N PRO A 247 -8.52 -12.70 -5.45
CA PRO A 247 -9.72 -11.93 -5.17
C PRO A 247 -9.34 -10.50 -4.74
N ASP A 248 -10.28 -9.57 -4.88
CA ASP A 248 -10.12 -8.22 -4.36
C ASP A 248 -10.12 -8.25 -2.82
N TYR A 249 -9.04 -7.80 -2.22
CA TYR A 249 -8.94 -7.64 -0.77
C TYR A 249 -9.31 -6.21 -0.37
N VAL A 250 -10.18 -6.09 0.62
CA VAL A 250 -10.56 -4.82 1.25
C VAL A 250 -10.30 -4.89 2.75
N LYS A 251 -9.60 -3.89 3.27
CA LYS A 251 -9.30 -3.77 4.70
C LYS A 251 -9.59 -2.37 5.24
#